data_dc2d1a7dcf2e96ea1eea638d094db0bc
#
_entry.id   dc2d1a7dcf2e96ea1eea638d094db0bc
#
_cell.length_a   1.000
_cell.length_b   1.000
_cell.length_c   1.000
_cell.angle_alpha   90.00
_cell.angle_beta   90.00
_cell.angle_gamma   90.00
#
_symmetry.space_group_name_H-M   'P 1'
#
loop_
_entity.id
_entity.type
_entity.pdbx_description
1 polymer ?
#
loop_
_entity_poly.entity_id
_entity_poly.type
_entity_poly.pdbx_seq_one_letter_code
_entity_poly.pdbx_strand_id
1 'polypeptide(L)'
;MADPRGFLKVRQRETQPRRPVPVRIMDWKEVYEAQEKGVLKAQAGRCMDCGVPFCHQGCPLGNLIPEWNDLIWRDKGEEAIERLHATNNFPEFTGRLCPAPCEASCVLGINQPAVTIKQVEVSIIDQAFENGWVNPLPPARLTGKTVAVVGSGPAGLAAAQQLTRVGHTVAVYERDDRIGGLLRYGIPDFKMEKEQVDRRVEQMKEEGTRFRTGVAVGTDVTWEQLRRRYDAVVVCTGATVPRDLPIPGRGLDGVHFAMDYLVPANRVVAGEPVENQIHAKGKHVIILGGGDTGADCLGTAHRHGAASVTTLAIGKQPPAERAGHQPWPTFPTLFEVASAHEEGGERTYLASTVEFVGENGKLTGVKVAETEFVDGKRLPQAGTERIIPADLVFLALGFTGAEPAGITEQVSAEFDGRGNVSRDGYYMTNTEGIFVAGDAGRGQSLIVWAIAEGRACAAAVDKFLMGSTILPAPVAPTDRAIAVL
;
A
#
# COMPACT_ATOMS: atom_id res chain seq x y z
N MET A 1 23.06 -16.14 13.38
CA MET A 1 23.74 -14.81 13.20
C MET A 1 24.45 -14.84 11.86
N ALA A 2 24.15 -13.87 10.97
CA ALA A 2 24.83 -13.73 9.69
C ALA A 2 26.36 -13.57 9.86
N ASP A 3 27.01 -12.54 9.35
CA ASP A 3 28.44 -12.31 9.70
C ASP A 3 28.54 -11.62 11.07
N PRO A 4 29.17 -12.22 12.10
CA PRO A 4 29.30 -11.61 13.44
C PRO A 4 29.98 -10.22 13.42
N ARG A 5 30.68 -9.89 12.34
CA ARG A 5 31.37 -8.61 12.13
C ARG A 5 30.94 -7.91 10.85
N GLY A 6 29.85 -8.35 10.21
CA GLY A 6 29.40 -7.81 8.93
C GLY A 6 29.12 -6.30 8.99
N PHE A 7 28.42 -5.84 10.01
CA PHE A 7 28.14 -4.43 10.24
C PHE A 7 29.38 -3.55 10.52
N LEU A 8 30.51 -4.17 10.93
CA LEU A 8 31.80 -3.48 11.09
C LEU A 8 32.58 -3.41 9.79
N LYS A 9 32.46 -4.45 8.94
CA LYS A 9 33.17 -4.57 7.65
C LYS A 9 32.45 -3.78 6.55
N VAL A 10 31.12 -3.91 6.48
CA VAL A 10 30.27 -3.27 5.46
C VAL A 10 29.46 -2.16 6.12
N ARG A 11 30.04 -0.98 6.20
CA ARG A 11 29.39 0.19 6.85
C ARG A 11 28.40 0.91 5.96
N GLN A 12 28.60 0.85 4.66
CA GLN A 12 27.74 1.54 3.69
C GLN A 12 26.50 0.73 3.40
N ARG A 13 25.36 1.41 3.36
CA ARG A 13 24.10 0.88 2.86
C ARG A 13 24.11 0.98 1.34
N GLU A 14 23.99 -0.15 0.67
CA GLU A 14 23.90 -0.23 -0.77
C GLU A 14 22.56 -0.82 -1.17
N THR A 15 21.75 -0.02 -1.88
CA THR A 15 20.41 -0.41 -2.33
C THR A 15 20.44 -0.88 -3.77
N GLN A 16 19.35 -1.51 -4.21
CA GLN A 16 19.17 -1.92 -5.60
C GLN A 16 19.46 -0.76 -6.55
N PRO A 17 20.19 -1.00 -7.65
CA PRO A 17 20.37 0.00 -8.68
C PRO A 17 19.03 0.38 -9.30
N ARG A 18 18.93 1.60 -9.76
CA ARG A 18 17.79 2.11 -10.50
C ARG A 18 18.15 2.27 -11.96
N ARG A 19 17.25 1.89 -12.84
CA ARG A 19 17.41 2.16 -14.27
C ARG A 19 17.61 3.66 -14.50
N PRO A 20 18.50 4.07 -15.43
CA PRO A 20 18.75 5.49 -15.70
C PRO A 20 17.49 6.25 -16.07
N VAL A 21 17.29 7.45 -15.54
CA VAL A 21 16.10 8.28 -15.77
C VAL A 21 15.73 8.42 -17.25
N PRO A 22 16.67 8.76 -18.19
CA PRO A 22 16.32 8.91 -19.60
C PRO A 22 15.76 7.64 -20.25
N VAL A 23 16.06 6.47 -19.70
CA VAL A 23 15.59 5.17 -20.21
C VAL A 23 14.26 4.80 -19.59
N ARG A 24 14.17 4.88 -18.26
CA ARG A 24 13.00 4.39 -17.53
C ARG A 24 11.73 5.21 -17.71
N ILE A 25 11.85 6.50 -18.05
CA ILE A 25 10.69 7.36 -18.38
C ILE A 25 10.07 7.04 -19.75
N MET A 26 10.76 6.26 -20.58
CA MET A 26 10.28 5.88 -21.92
C MET A 26 9.40 4.63 -21.93
N ASP A 27 9.29 3.97 -20.79
CA ASP A 27 8.48 2.77 -20.62
C ASP A 27 7.78 2.72 -19.25
N TRP A 28 7.04 1.64 -18.99
CA TRP A 28 6.30 1.43 -17.75
C TRP A 28 6.88 0.32 -16.86
N LYS A 29 8.07 -0.21 -17.19
CA LYS A 29 8.71 -1.28 -16.41
C LYS A 29 9.19 -0.79 -15.06
N GLU A 30 9.31 -1.72 -14.11
CA GLU A 30 9.82 -1.41 -12.76
C GLU A 30 11.13 -0.63 -12.82
N VAL A 31 11.26 0.33 -11.92
CA VAL A 31 12.41 1.26 -11.86
C VAL A 31 13.66 0.56 -11.36
N TYR A 32 13.52 -0.42 -10.47
CA TYR A 32 14.64 -1.11 -9.84
C TYR A 32 15.12 -2.28 -10.68
N GLU A 33 16.44 -2.48 -10.70
CA GLU A 33 17.11 -3.64 -11.26
C GLU A 33 17.38 -4.67 -10.15
N ALA A 34 17.58 -5.93 -10.53
CA ALA A 34 17.97 -6.96 -9.57
C ALA A 34 19.31 -6.61 -8.92
N GLN A 35 19.42 -6.87 -7.60
CA GLN A 35 20.66 -6.67 -6.89
C GLN A 35 21.67 -7.76 -7.23
N GLU A 36 22.93 -7.39 -7.40
CA GLU A 36 24.03 -8.33 -7.56
C GLU A 36 24.13 -9.23 -6.29
N LYS A 37 24.25 -10.54 -6.50
CA LYS A 37 24.19 -11.55 -5.42
C LYS A 37 25.22 -11.32 -4.31
N GLY A 38 26.43 -10.92 -4.66
CA GLY A 38 27.51 -10.65 -3.68
C GLY A 38 27.18 -9.42 -2.82
N VAL A 39 26.63 -8.38 -3.41
CA VAL A 39 26.18 -7.18 -2.71
C VAL A 39 25.01 -7.50 -1.80
N LEU A 40 24.00 -8.23 -2.28
CA LEU A 40 22.85 -8.67 -1.47
C LEU A 40 23.31 -9.43 -0.23
N LYS A 41 24.20 -10.41 -0.42
CA LYS A 41 24.79 -11.19 0.66
C LYS A 41 25.54 -10.31 1.67
N ALA A 42 26.35 -9.37 1.20
CA ALA A 42 27.08 -8.42 2.04
C ALA A 42 26.11 -7.52 2.85
N GLN A 43 25.03 -7.04 2.23
CA GLN A 43 24.02 -6.23 2.89
C GLN A 43 23.21 -7.03 3.92
N ALA A 44 22.81 -8.26 3.63
CA ALA A 44 22.18 -9.16 4.59
C ALA A 44 23.10 -9.47 5.77
N GLY A 45 24.40 -9.62 5.51
CA GLY A 45 25.46 -9.83 6.52
C GLY A 45 25.63 -8.68 7.52
N ARG A 46 25.10 -7.49 7.25
CA ARG A 46 25.09 -6.36 8.19
C ARG A 46 24.12 -6.55 9.37
N CYS A 47 23.22 -7.51 9.29
CA CYS A 47 22.30 -7.81 10.37
C CYS A 47 23.05 -8.30 11.62
N MET A 48 22.84 -7.61 12.75
CA MET A 48 23.50 -7.93 14.03
C MET A 48 22.85 -9.08 14.78
N ASP A 49 21.72 -9.61 14.32
CA ASP A 49 20.92 -10.64 15.00
C ASP A 49 20.66 -10.26 16.47
N CYS A 50 20.00 -9.14 16.66
CA CYS A 50 19.75 -8.55 17.98
C CYS A 50 18.90 -9.48 18.84
N GLY A 51 19.30 -9.69 20.11
CA GLY A 51 18.51 -10.48 21.07
C GLY A 51 17.12 -9.89 21.35
N VAL A 52 16.93 -8.57 21.14
CA VAL A 52 15.63 -7.89 21.07
C VAL A 52 15.53 -7.24 19.71
N PRO A 53 14.94 -7.89 18.72
CA PRO A 53 14.90 -7.39 17.35
C PRO A 53 13.78 -6.37 17.15
N PHE A 54 14.06 -5.09 17.39
CA PHE A 54 13.07 -4.01 17.20
C PHE A 54 12.50 -3.96 15.79
N CYS A 55 13.20 -4.47 14.78
CA CYS A 55 12.69 -4.61 13.42
C CYS A 55 11.43 -5.51 13.34
N HIS A 56 11.30 -6.54 14.21
CA HIS A 56 10.07 -7.33 14.32
C HIS A 56 8.90 -6.49 14.83
N GLN A 57 9.13 -5.67 15.86
CA GLN A 57 8.09 -4.81 16.44
C GLN A 57 7.73 -3.65 15.53
N GLY A 58 8.68 -3.14 14.76
CA GLY A 58 8.45 -2.13 13.73
C GLY A 58 7.65 -2.64 12.54
N CYS A 59 7.61 -3.96 12.35
CA CYS A 59 6.85 -4.61 11.28
C CYS A 59 5.50 -5.13 11.82
N PRO A 60 4.35 -4.66 11.32
CA PRO A 60 3.04 -5.17 11.74
C PRO A 60 2.85 -6.68 11.52
N LEU A 61 3.57 -7.27 10.56
CA LEU A 61 3.56 -8.72 10.32
C LEU A 61 4.41 -9.50 11.32
N GLY A 62 5.28 -8.83 12.09
CA GLY A 62 6.23 -9.50 12.97
C GLY A 62 7.26 -10.33 12.21
N ASN A 63 7.72 -9.86 11.05
CA ASN A 63 8.63 -10.58 10.16
C ASN A 63 9.91 -11.01 10.87
N LEU A 64 10.34 -12.26 10.65
CA LEU A 64 11.52 -12.89 11.25
C LEU A 64 12.83 -12.45 10.56
N ILE A 65 13.05 -11.14 10.58
CA ILE A 65 14.06 -10.44 9.78
C ILE A 65 15.50 -10.92 10.02
N PRO A 66 15.99 -11.10 11.25
CA PRO A 66 17.34 -11.62 11.47
C PRO A 66 17.56 -13.02 10.90
N GLU A 67 16.54 -13.90 10.98
CA GLU A 67 16.64 -15.28 10.50
C GLU A 67 16.82 -15.32 8.98
N TRP A 68 16.00 -14.62 8.23
CA TRP A 68 16.12 -14.62 6.76
C TRP A 68 17.39 -13.91 6.27
N ASN A 69 17.87 -12.86 6.99
CA ASN A 69 19.16 -12.24 6.67
C ASN A 69 20.32 -13.22 6.87
N ASP A 70 20.29 -14.03 7.94
CA ASP A 70 21.28 -15.10 8.17
C ASP A 70 21.26 -16.15 7.05
N LEU A 71 20.06 -16.55 6.63
CA LEU A 71 19.89 -17.55 5.57
C LEU A 71 20.39 -17.03 4.22
N ILE A 72 20.11 -15.80 3.85
CA ILE A 72 20.64 -15.18 2.62
C ILE A 72 22.15 -15.01 2.68
N TRP A 73 22.70 -14.62 3.82
CA TRP A 73 24.15 -14.56 3.99
C TRP A 73 24.83 -15.94 3.83
N ARG A 74 24.14 -17.03 4.17
CA ARG A 74 24.60 -18.42 4.02
C ARG A 74 24.26 -19.05 2.66
N ASP A 75 23.74 -18.30 1.71
CA ASP A 75 23.27 -18.80 0.40
C ASP A 75 22.15 -19.85 0.50
N LYS A 76 21.26 -19.73 1.49
CA LYS A 76 20.13 -20.63 1.76
C LYS A 76 18.80 -19.96 1.37
N GLY A 77 18.61 -19.73 0.07
CA GLY A 77 17.44 -18.99 -0.45
C GLY A 77 16.12 -19.70 -0.23
N GLU A 78 16.07 -21.03 -0.37
CA GLU A 78 14.86 -21.82 -0.19
C GLU A 78 14.40 -21.79 1.28
N GLU A 79 15.30 -21.97 2.23
CA GLU A 79 14.94 -21.84 3.64
C GLU A 79 14.59 -20.38 4.02
N ALA A 80 15.17 -19.40 3.32
CA ALA A 80 14.85 -17.99 3.56
C ALA A 80 13.40 -17.65 3.15
N ILE A 81 12.90 -18.18 2.01
CA ILE A 81 11.51 -17.95 1.61
C ILE A 81 10.53 -18.66 2.55
N GLU A 82 10.84 -19.83 3.07
CA GLU A 82 10.00 -20.49 4.08
C GLU A 82 9.83 -19.62 5.32
N ARG A 83 10.94 -19.05 5.82
CA ARG A 83 10.91 -18.13 6.97
C ARG A 83 10.15 -16.84 6.68
N LEU A 84 10.27 -16.31 5.49
CA LEU A 84 9.57 -15.10 5.08
C LEU A 84 8.06 -15.36 4.95
N HIS A 85 7.65 -16.45 4.32
CA HIS A 85 6.25 -16.83 4.17
C HIS A 85 5.57 -17.22 5.50
N ALA A 86 6.32 -17.59 6.55
CA ALA A 86 5.74 -17.88 7.85
C ALA A 86 4.97 -16.68 8.44
N THR A 87 5.44 -15.47 8.16
CA THR A 87 4.84 -14.22 8.68
C THR A 87 4.22 -13.33 7.60
N ASN A 88 4.67 -13.41 6.35
CA ASN A 88 4.20 -12.56 5.25
C ASN A 88 3.70 -13.39 4.07
N ASN A 89 2.43 -13.20 3.71
CA ASN A 89 1.83 -13.88 2.54
C ASN A 89 2.40 -13.36 1.21
N PHE A 90 2.76 -12.07 1.13
CA PHE A 90 3.02 -11.37 -0.13
C PHE A 90 4.28 -10.50 -0.06
N PRO A 91 5.47 -11.12 0.09
CA PRO A 91 6.72 -10.37 0.13
C PRO A 91 7.01 -9.57 -1.14
N GLU A 92 6.50 -10.00 -2.29
CA GLU A 92 6.61 -9.28 -3.55
C GLU A 92 5.90 -7.92 -3.52
N PHE A 93 4.83 -7.79 -2.75
CA PHE A 93 4.11 -6.53 -2.59
C PHE A 93 4.77 -5.64 -1.53
N THR A 94 5.08 -6.18 -0.36
CA THR A 94 5.72 -5.42 0.72
C THR A 94 7.14 -5.01 0.35
N GLY A 95 7.91 -5.89 -0.27
CA GLY A 95 9.27 -5.61 -0.71
C GLY A 95 9.36 -4.50 -1.77
N ARG A 96 8.30 -4.26 -2.56
CA ARG A 96 8.22 -3.17 -3.53
C ARG A 96 7.58 -1.90 -2.97
N LEU A 97 6.51 -2.03 -2.20
CA LEU A 97 5.60 -0.91 -1.89
C LEU A 97 5.62 -0.45 -0.44
N CYS A 98 6.09 -1.28 0.51
CA CYS A 98 6.14 -0.89 1.92
C CYS A 98 7.21 0.18 2.16
N PRO A 99 6.92 1.24 2.95
CA PRO A 99 7.93 2.22 3.34
C PRO A 99 8.93 1.68 4.38
N ALA A 100 8.85 0.38 4.73
CA ALA A 100 9.78 -0.35 5.59
C ALA A 100 9.94 0.24 7.00
N PRO A 101 8.88 0.31 7.83
CA PRO A 101 9.00 0.75 9.22
C PRO A 101 9.96 -0.14 10.04
N CYS A 102 10.17 -1.37 9.61
CA CYS A 102 11.18 -2.27 10.16
C CYS A 102 12.62 -1.73 10.03
N GLU A 103 12.95 -1.04 8.92
CA GLU A 103 14.24 -0.39 8.74
C GLU A 103 14.39 0.82 9.65
N ALA A 104 13.32 1.60 9.85
CA ALA A 104 13.31 2.73 10.78
C ALA A 104 13.53 2.29 12.24
N SER A 105 13.11 1.07 12.58
CA SER A 105 13.27 0.46 13.90
C SER A 105 14.52 -0.42 14.02
N CYS A 106 15.33 -0.55 12.97
CA CYS A 106 16.56 -1.34 13.00
C CYS A 106 17.54 -0.76 14.04
N VAL A 107 18.05 -1.59 14.96
CA VAL A 107 19.01 -1.17 15.99
C VAL A 107 20.29 -0.61 15.38
N LEU A 108 20.76 -1.18 14.28
CA LEU A 108 21.91 -0.65 13.55
C LEU A 108 21.69 0.80 13.10
N GLY A 109 20.44 1.17 12.82
CA GLY A 109 20.03 2.52 12.41
C GLY A 109 20.29 3.63 13.43
N ILE A 110 20.67 3.28 14.67
CA ILE A 110 21.03 4.26 15.72
C ILE A 110 22.39 4.90 15.42
N ASN A 111 23.35 4.12 14.92
CA ASN A 111 24.76 4.55 14.76
C ASN A 111 25.27 4.48 13.31
N GLN A 112 24.55 3.78 12.44
CA GLN A 112 24.92 3.53 11.04
C GLN A 112 23.65 3.46 10.19
N PRO A 113 23.73 3.53 8.86
CA PRO A 113 22.57 3.24 8.01
C PRO A 113 21.98 1.85 8.30
N ALA A 114 20.66 1.77 8.46
CA ALA A 114 19.95 0.53 8.75
C ALA A 114 20.25 -0.58 7.73
N VAL A 115 20.02 -1.84 8.09
CA VAL A 115 20.05 -2.98 7.16
C VAL A 115 19.02 -2.75 6.05
N THR A 116 19.34 -3.14 4.82
CA THR A 116 18.44 -3.05 3.65
C THR A 116 17.37 -4.15 3.67
N ILE A 117 16.52 -4.12 4.69
CA ILE A 117 15.58 -5.21 4.99
C ILE A 117 14.61 -5.43 3.83
N LYS A 118 13.99 -4.34 3.36
CA LYS A 118 13.03 -4.37 2.26
C LYS A 118 13.64 -4.95 0.96
N GLN A 119 14.90 -4.61 0.68
CA GLN A 119 15.60 -5.12 -0.49
C GLN A 119 15.93 -6.61 -0.37
N VAL A 120 16.34 -7.06 0.80
CA VAL A 120 16.57 -8.48 1.05
C VAL A 120 15.25 -9.25 0.90
N GLU A 121 14.15 -8.72 1.42
CA GLU A 121 12.81 -9.27 1.29
C GLU A 121 12.39 -9.47 -0.16
N VAL A 122 12.45 -8.43 -0.99
CA VAL A 122 12.07 -8.52 -2.41
C VAL A 122 12.99 -9.47 -3.18
N SER A 123 14.28 -9.48 -2.88
CA SER A 123 15.23 -10.39 -3.53
C SER A 123 14.97 -11.85 -3.18
N ILE A 124 14.55 -12.16 -1.95
CA ILE A 124 14.18 -13.52 -1.54
C ILE A 124 13.00 -14.01 -2.38
N ILE A 125 11.93 -13.23 -2.46
CA ILE A 125 10.71 -13.67 -3.14
C ILE A 125 10.89 -13.75 -4.65
N ASP A 126 11.61 -12.81 -5.27
CA ASP A 126 11.86 -12.85 -6.71
C ASP A 126 12.68 -14.09 -7.08
N GLN A 127 13.79 -14.37 -6.37
CA GLN A 127 14.56 -15.60 -6.54
C GLN A 127 13.72 -16.87 -6.28
N ALA A 128 12.82 -16.83 -5.30
CA ALA A 128 11.98 -17.98 -4.98
C ALA A 128 10.99 -18.31 -6.11
N PHE A 129 10.41 -17.30 -6.75
CA PHE A 129 9.58 -17.53 -7.93
C PHE A 129 10.39 -18.00 -9.15
N GLU A 130 11.56 -17.40 -9.40
CA GLU A 130 12.45 -17.79 -10.49
C GLU A 130 12.94 -19.24 -10.38
N ASN A 131 13.19 -19.72 -9.15
CA ASN A 131 13.65 -21.07 -8.87
C ASN A 131 12.52 -22.10 -8.63
N GLY A 132 11.24 -21.67 -8.66
CA GLY A 132 10.11 -22.56 -8.43
C GLY A 132 9.96 -23.02 -6.98
N TRP A 133 10.45 -22.26 -6.00
CA TRP A 133 10.32 -22.58 -4.57
C TRP A 133 8.99 -22.14 -3.97
N VAL A 134 8.23 -21.30 -4.69
CA VAL A 134 6.89 -20.88 -4.28
C VAL A 134 5.86 -21.85 -4.84
N ASN A 135 5.45 -22.80 -4.01
CA ASN A 135 4.49 -23.83 -4.38
C ASN A 135 3.11 -23.53 -3.77
N PRO A 136 2.01 -23.93 -4.43
CA PRO A 136 0.68 -23.93 -3.84
C PRO A 136 0.61 -24.84 -2.63
N LEU A 137 -0.09 -24.38 -1.59
CA LEU A 137 -0.29 -25.11 -0.34
C LEU A 137 -1.81 -25.38 -0.13
N PRO A 138 -2.40 -26.32 -0.89
CA PRO A 138 -3.79 -26.65 -0.69
C PRO A 138 -4.02 -27.30 0.69
N PRO A 139 -5.20 -27.08 1.31
CA PRO A 139 -5.48 -27.64 2.62
C PRO A 139 -5.52 -29.16 2.58
N ALA A 140 -4.97 -29.82 3.61
CA ALA A 140 -4.99 -31.27 3.73
C ALA A 140 -6.43 -31.81 3.94
N ARG A 141 -7.32 -31.00 4.50
CA ARG A 141 -8.72 -31.34 4.77
C ARG A 141 -9.60 -30.10 4.75
N LEU A 142 -10.80 -30.22 4.18
CA LEU A 142 -11.82 -29.17 4.23
C LEU A 142 -12.57 -29.20 5.56
N THR A 143 -12.90 -28.03 6.11
CA THR A 143 -13.65 -27.84 7.35
C THR A 143 -15.16 -27.98 7.15
N GLY A 144 -15.64 -27.91 5.91
CA GLY A 144 -17.06 -27.80 5.59
C GLY A 144 -17.66 -26.41 5.79
N LYS A 145 -16.87 -25.43 6.24
CA LYS A 145 -17.28 -24.04 6.40
C LYS A 145 -16.99 -23.22 5.17
N THR A 146 -17.82 -22.21 4.92
CA THR A 146 -17.76 -21.34 3.75
C THR A 146 -17.58 -19.88 4.15
N VAL A 147 -16.68 -19.16 3.47
CA VAL A 147 -16.41 -17.75 3.76
C VAL A 147 -16.44 -16.93 2.46
N ALA A 148 -17.16 -15.80 2.48
CA ALA A 148 -17.05 -14.77 1.46
C ALA A 148 -16.07 -13.68 1.90
N VAL A 149 -15.13 -13.32 1.04
CA VAL A 149 -14.25 -12.16 1.21
C VAL A 149 -14.65 -11.13 0.17
N VAL A 150 -14.98 -9.91 0.59
CA VAL A 150 -15.42 -8.82 -0.29
C VAL A 150 -14.30 -7.80 -0.44
N GLY A 151 -13.76 -7.70 -1.64
CA GLY A 151 -12.58 -6.92 -2.00
C GLY A 151 -11.33 -7.79 -2.11
N SER A 152 -10.58 -7.56 -3.18
CA SER A 152 -9.39 -8.33 -3.56
C SER A 152 -8.06 -7.56 -3.38
N GLY A 153 -8.08 -6.48 -2.59
CA GLY A 153 -6.86 -5.78 -2.18
C GLY A 153 -6.00 -6.62 -1.22
N PRO A 154 -4.86 -6.10 -0.74
CA PRO A 154 -3.91 -6.84 0.09
C PRO A 154 -4.52 -7.50 1.32
N ALA A 155 -5.45 -6.83 2.01
CA ALA A 155 -6.14 -7.38 3.18
C ALA A 155 -7.03 -8.57 2.81
N GLY A 156 -7.82 -8.44 1.74
CA GLY A 156 -8.72 -9.49 1.25
C GLY A 156 -7.95 -10.71 0.75
N LEU A 157 -6.87 -10.50 -0.01
CA LEU A 157 -6.01 -11.60 -0.45
C LEU A 157 -5.37 -12.33 0.72
N ALA A 158 -4.86 -11.62 1.75
CA ALA A 158 -4.27 -12.23 2.94
C ALA A 158 -5.29 -13.02 3.74
N ALA A 159 -6.48 -12.47 3.96
CA ALA A 159 -7.57 -13.17 4.64
C ALA A 159 -7.99 -14.42 3.86
N ALA A 160 -8.19 -14.30 2.55
CA ALA A 160 -8.60 -15.41 1.70
C ALA A 160 -7.57 -16.56 1.69
N GLN A 161 -6.28 -16.24 1.55
CA GLN A 161 -5.24 -17.27 1.54
C GLN A 161 -5.15 -18.02 2.87
N GLN A 162 -5.16 -17.29 4.00
CA GLN A 162 -5.11 -17.91 5.34
C GLN A 162 -6.31 -18.82 5.57
N LEU A 163 -7.53 -18.36 5.23
CA LEU A 163 -8.76 -19.13 5.38
C LEU A 163 -8.82 -20.34 4.45
N THR A 164 -8.32 -20.22 3.22
CA THR A 164 -8.23 -21.34 2.27
C THR A 164 -7.27 -22.41 2.80
N ARG A 165 -6.06 -22.01 3.23
CA ARG A 165 -5.02 -22.94 3.71
C ARG A 165 -5.41 -23.70 4.98
N VAL A 166 -6.25 -23.12 5.85
CA VAL A 166 -6.76 -23.81 7.05
C VAL A 166 -7.94 -24.74 6.72
N GLY A 167 -8.47 -24.69 5.50
CA GLY A 167 -9.45 -25.64 4.96
C GLY A 167 -10.86 -25.11 4.76
N HIS A 168 -11.11 -23.81 4.88
CA HIS A 168 -12.41 -23.24 4.54
C HIS A 168 -12.60 -23.14 3.02
N THR A 169 -13.84 -23.24 2.57
CA THR A 169 -14.19 -22.94 1.17
C THR A 169 -14.36 -21.42 1.02
N VAL A 170 -13.42 -20.77 0.36
CA VAL A 170 -13.36 -19.31 0.27
C VAL A 170 -13.72 -18.83 -1.13
N ALA A 171 -14.59 -17.80 -1.21
CA ALA A 171 -14.87 -17.05 -2.42
C ALA A 171 -14.56 -15.56 -2.20
N VAL A 172 -13.69 -15.01 -3.06
CA VAL A 172 -13.36 -13.58 -3.10
C VAL A 172 -14.23 -12.90 -4.15
N TYR A 173 -14.97 -11.87 -3.75
CA TYR A 173 -15.77 -11.03 -4.62
C TYR A 173 -15.05 -9.72 -4.89
N GLU A 174 -14.89 -9.40 -6.17
CA GLU A 174 -14.24 -8.17 -6.65
C GLU A 174 -15.17 -7.46 -7.63
N ARG A 175 -15.38 -6.16 -7.42
CA ARG A 175 -16.22 -5.35 -8.31
C ARG A 175 -15.60 -5.11 -9.69
N ASP A 176 -14.28 -5.00 -9.72
CA ASP A 176 -13.54 -4.81 -10.96
C ASP A 176 -13.36 -6.13 -11.72
N ASP A 177 -12.96 -6.03 -12.97
CA ASP A 177 -12.77 -7.18 -13.90
C ASP A 177 -11.57 -8.07 -13.53
N ARG A 178 -10.63 -7.56 -12.72
CA ARG A 178 -9.43 -8.29 -12.29
C ARG A 178 -9.16 -8.14 -10.80
N ILE A 179 -8.43 -9.10 -10.26
CA ILE A 179 -8.04 -9.17 -8.86
C ILE A 179 -6.85 -8.24 -8.56
N GLY A 180 -6.84 -7.63 -7.37
CA GLY A 180 -5.69 -6.89 -6.84
C GLY A 180 -6.03 -5.54 -6.21
N GLY A 181 -7.23 -4.98 -6.43
CA GLY A 181 -7.60 -3.66 -5.92
C GLY A 181 -6.58 -2.59 -6.32
N LEU A 182 -6.11 -1.77 -5.38
CA LEU A 182 -5.12 -0.72 -5.67
C LEU A 182 -3.76 -1.25 -6.16
N LEU A 183 -3.37 -2.49 -5.86
CA LEU A 183 -2.16 -3.10 -6.43
C LEU A 183 -2.23 -3.16 -7.95
N ARG A 184 -3.43 -3.38 -8.49
CA ARG A 184 -3.67 -3.46 -9.93
C ARG A 184 -4.02 -2.11 -10.55
N TYR A 185 -4.97 -1.41 -9.94
CA TYR A 185 -5.58 -0.24 -10.57
C TYR A 185 -5.01 1.09 -10.08
N GLY A 186 -4.44 1.14 -8.87
CA GLY A 186 -3.91 2.38 -8.29
C GLY A 186 -2.42 2.57 -8.54
N ILE A 187 -1.63 1.53 -8.30
CA ILE A 187 -0.17 1.57 -8.35
C ILE A 187 0.31 1.39 -9.79
N PRO A 188 1.15 2.30 -10.33
CA PRO A 188 1.70 2.15 -11.67
C PRO A 188 2.70 1.00 -11.81
N ASP A 189 2.81 0.43 -13.02
CA ASP A 189 3.73 -0.68 -13.32
C ASP A 189 5.19 -0.33 -13.06
N PHE A 190 5.59 0.91 -13.23
CA PHE A 190 6.96 1.34 -12.92
C PHE A 190 7.33 1.27 -11.43
N LYS A 191 6.34 1.10 -10.53
CA LYS A 191 6.55 0.75 -9.12
C LYS A 191 6.40 -0.74 -8.85
N MET A 192 5.46 -1.40 -9.51
CA MET A 192 5.19 -2.83 -9.39
C MET A 192 4.45 -3.34 -10.63
N GLU A 193 5.10 -4.15 -11.43
CA GLU A 193 4.49 -4.81 -12.60
C GLU A 193 3.38 -5.76 -12.16
N LYS A 194 2.31 -5.83 -12.95
CA LYS A 194 1.09 -6.58 -12.57
C LYS A 194 1.27 -8.09 -12.63
N GLU A 195 2.32 -8.58 -13.27
CA GLU A 195 2.73 -9.99 -13.22
C GLU A 195 2.92 -10.48 -11.78
N GLN A 196 3.40 -9.60 -10.88
CA GLN A 196 3.54 -9.91 -9.44
C GLN A 196 2.20 -10.31 -8.81
N VAL A 197 1.12 -9.62 -9.20
CA VAL A 197 -0.24 -9.93 -8.73
C VAL A 197 -0.76 -11.19 -9.41
N ASP A 198 -0.55 -11.32 -10.72
CA ASP A 198 -1.10 -12.43 -11.51
C ASP A 198 -0.54 -13.78 -11.05
N ARG A 199 0.79 -13.90 -10.87
CA ARG A 199 1.41 -15.15 -10.41
C ARG A 199 0.94 -15.55 -9.00
N ARG A 200 0.70 -14.56 -8.11
CA ARG A 200 0.20 -14.84 -6.76
C ARG A 200 -1.26 -15.26 -6.78
N VAL A 201 -2.08 -14.63 -7.58
CA VAL A 201 -3.50 -15.01 -7.74
C VAL A 201 -3.60 -16.43 -8.29
N GLU A 202 -2.73 -16.82 -9.25
CA GLU A 202 -2.73 -18.16 -9.80
C GLU A 202 -2.37 -19.19 -8.73
N GLN A 203 -1.31 -18.98 -7.95
CA GLN A 203 -1.00 -19.82 -6.80
C GLN A 203 -2.20 -19.98 -5.84
N MET A 204 -2.89 -18.89 -5.52
CA MET A 204 -4.06 -18.93 -4.62
C MET A 204 -5.24 -19.73 -5.22
N LYS A 205 -5.42 -19.68 -6.55
CA LYS A 205 -6.42 -20.52 -7.24
C LYS A 205 -6.06 -22.00 -7.11
N GLU A 206 -4.80 -22.36 -7.30
CA GLU A 206 -4.31 -23.73 -7.15
C GLU A 206 -4.41 -24.22 -5.69
N GLU A 207 -4.32 -23.32 -4.71
CA GLU A 207 -4.60 -23.60 -3.30
C GLU A 207 -6.10 -23.83 -3.01
N GLY A 208 -7.00 -23.42 -3.92
CA GLY A 208 -8.45 -23.61 -3.82
C GLY A 208 -9.28 -22.34 -3.58
N THR A 209 -8.66 -21.16 -3.51
CA THR A 209 -9.38 -19.89 -3.43
C THR A 209 -10.16 -19.62 -4.72
N ARG A 210 -11.43 -19.29 -4.62
CA ARG A 210 -12.30 -18.98 -5.76
C ARG A 210 -12.46 -17.48 -5.92
N PHE A 211 -12.14 -16.94 -7.09
CA PHE A 211 -12.30 -15.53 -7.41
C PHE A 211 -13.54 -15.29 -8.29
N ARG A 212 -14.28 -14.22 -7.97
CA ARG A 212 -15.47 -13.75 -8.68
C ARG A 212 -15.29 -12.27 -8.98
N THR A 213 -14.80 -11.97 -10.17
CA THR A 213 -14.60 -10.61 -10.67
C THR A 213 -15.85 -10.08 -11.35
N GLY A 214 -15.95 -8.75 -11.51
CA GLY A 214 -17.11 -8.08 -12.10
C GLY A 214 -18.38 -8.23 -11.25
N VAL A 215 -18.25 -8.37 -9.93
CA VAL A 215 -19.38 -8.54 -9.01
C VAL A 215 -19.28 -7.55 -7.87
N ALA A 216 -20.07 -6.47 -7.94
CA ALA A 216 -20.16 -5.46 -6.90
C ALA A 216 -21.12 -5.91 -5.80
N VAL A 217 -20.59 -6.21 -4.63
CA VAL A 217 -21.39 -6.53 -3.44
C VAL A 217 -22.08 -5.25 -2.93
N GLY A 218 -23.37 -5.38 -2.62
CA GLY A 218 -24.24 -4.27 -2.29
C GLY A 218 -25.19 -3.88 -3.45
N THR A 219 -24.81 -4.21 -4.70
CA THR A 219 -25.60 -3.94 -5.91
C THR A 219 -25.91 -5.22 -6.69
N ASP A 220 -24.91 -5.91 -7.25
CA ASP A 220 -25.13 -7.14 -8.03
C ASP A 220 -25.47 -8.34 -7.15
N VAL A 221 -24.85 -8.39 -5.99
CA VAL A 221 -25.13 -9.37 -4.92
C VAL A 221 -25.28 -8.60 -3.61
N THR A 222 -26.40 -8.77 -2.91
CA THR A 222 -26.61 -8.06 -1.64
C THR A 222 -25.78 -8.65 -0.50
N TRP A 223 -25.43 -7.84 0.50
CA TRP A 223 -24.82 -8.30 1.74
C TRP A 223 -25.65 -9.35 2.46
N GLU A 224 -26.98 -9.20 2.43
CA GLU A 224 -27.91 -10.15 3.00
C GLU A 224 -27.85 -11.52 2.29
N GLN A 225 -27.75 -11.52 0.95
CA GLN A 225 -27.57 -12.76 0.18
C GLN A 225 -26.25 -13.45 0.52
N LEU A 226 -25.14 -12.71 0.69
CA LEU A 226 -23.87 -13.29 1.12
C LEU A 226 -23.98 -13.89 2.51
N ARG A 227 -24.59 -13.18 3.48
CA ARG A 227 -24.79 -13.67 4.85
C ARG A 227 -25.64 -14.93 4.93
N ARG A 228 -26.60 -15.10 4.02
CA ARG A 228 -27.42 -16.33 3.96
C ARG A 228 -26.68 -17.50 3.32
N ARG A 229 -25.73 -17.21 2.44
CA ARG A 229 -25.02 -18.22 1.63
C ARG A 229 -23.73 -18.71 2.27
N TYR A 230 -23.08 -17.88 3.06
CA TYR A 230 -21.78 -18.15 3.68
C TYR A 230 -21.89 -18.15 5.20
N ASP A 231 -21.08 -18.99 5.85
CA ASP A 231 -21.01 -19.06 7.31
C ASP A 231 -20.37 -17.79 7.93
N ALA A 232 -19.51 -17.09 7.18
CA ALA A 232 -18.96 -15.79 7.54
C ALA A 232 -18.68 -14.93 6.29
N VAL A 233 -18.69 -13.61 6.49
CA VAL A 233 -18.35 -12.60 5.46
C VAL A 233 -17.24 -11.68 5.98
N VAL A 234 -16.21 -11.46 5.19
CA VAL A 234 -15.08 -10.56 5.51
C VAL A 234 -15.09 -9.35 4.58
N VAL A 235 -15.25 -8.17 5.12
CA VAL A 235 -15.25 -6.90 4.40
C VAL A 235 -13.82 -6.37 4.28
N CYS A 236 -13.29 -6.33 3.06
CA CYS A 236 -11.94 -5.86 2.73
C CYS A 236 -11.96 -4.87 1.55
N THR A 237 -12.99 -4.03 1.51
CA THR A 237 -13.27 -3.12 0.38
C THR A 237 -12.31 -1.91 0.31
N GLY A 238 -11.44 -1.75 1.31
CA GLY A 238 -10.53 -0.62 1.39
C GLY A 238 -11.20 0.69 1.83
N ALA A 239 -10.44 1.78 1.75
CA ALA A 239 -10.92 3.15 1.94
C ALA A 239 -10.85 3.86 0.59
N THR A 240 -11.98 3.99 -0.09
CA THR A 240 -12.06 4.42 -1.49
C THR A 240 -12.78 5.74 -1.69
N VAL A 241 -13.37 6.31 -0.64
CA VAL A 241 -13.98 7.65 -0.70
C VAL A 241 -12.87 8.71 -0.70
N PRO A 242 -12.63 9.42 -1.83
CA PRO A 242 -11.53 10.37 -1.92
C PRO A 242 -11.80 11.62 -1.06
N ARG A 243 -10.74 12.18 -0.50
CA ARG A 243 -10.82 13.48 0.17
C ARG A 243 -10.87 14.56 -0.89
N ASP A 244 -11.94 15.35 -0.86
CA ASP A 244 -12.15 16.47 -1.78
C ASP A 244 -11.60 17.78 -1.21
N LEU A 245 -11.48 18.79 -2.09
CA LEU A 245 -11.10 20.15 -1.78
C LEU A 245 -12.18 21.11 -2.34
N PRO A 246 -13.25 21.39 -1.58
CA PRO A 246 -14.41 22.17 -2.06
C PRO A 246 -14.12 23.69 -2.01
N ILE A 247 -13.20 24.14 -2.85
CA ILE A 247 -12.85 25.56 -3.04
C ILE A 247 -13.41 26.08 -4.37
N PRO A 248 -13.46 27.42 -4.60
CA PRO A 248 -13.91 27.99 -5.87
C PRO A 248 -13.18 27.35 -7.06
N GLY A 249 -13.92 27.09 -8.13
CA GLY A 249 -13.41 26.48 -9.35
C GLY A 249 -13.28 24.94 -9.31
N ARG A 250 -13.69 24.26 -8.22
CA ARG A 250 -13.60 22.78 -8.11
C ARG A 250 -14.26 22.02 -9.29
N GLY A 251 -15.30 22.58 -9.88
CA GLY A 251 -16.03 21.96 -11.00
C GLY A 251 -15.47 22.26 -12.39
N LEU A 252 -14.33 22.93 -12.52
CA LEU A 252 -13.68 23.18 -13.80
C LEU A 252 -13.18 21.89 -14.45
N ASP A 253 -13.35 21.80 -15.77
CA ASP A 253 -12.71 20.75 -16.57
C ASP A 253 -11.18 20.86 -16.45
N GLY A 254 -10.51 19.77 -16.04
CA GLY A 254 -9.10 19.71 -15.72
C GLY A 254 -8.81 19.50 -14.23
N VAL A 255 -9.82 19.56 -13.32
CA VAL A 255 -9.65 19.27 -11.89
C VAL A 255 -10.22 17.89 -11.56
N HIS A 256 -9.37 16.91 -11.30
CA HIS A 256 -9.71 15.50 -11.13
C HIS A 256 -9.18 14.92 -9.83
N PHE A 257 -9.78 13.86 -9.34
CA PHE A 257 -9.12 13.03 -8.32
C PHE A 257 -7.96 12.26 -8.92
N ALA A 258 -6.94 11.95 -8.10
CA ALA A 258 -5.78 11.18 -8.55
C ALA A 258 -6.17 9.83 -9.16
N MET A 259 -7.20 9.16 -8.62
CA MET A 259 -7.64 7.85 -9.11
C MET A 259 -8.35 7.94 -10.48
N ASP A 260 -8.98 9.06 -10.81
CA ASP A 260 -9.56 9.28 -12.15
C ASP A 260 -8.48 9.34 -13.24
N TYR A 261 -7.24 9.62 -12.85
CA TYR A 261 -6.08 9.64 -13.73
C TYR A 261 -5.32 8.31 -13.74
N LEU A 262 -5.04 7.74 -12.54
CA LEU A 262 -4.19 6.56 -12.40
C LEU A 262 -4.89 5.28 -12.89
N VAL A 263 -6.17 5.08 -12.57
CA VAL A 263 -6.88 3.85 -12.95
C VAL A 263 -6.95 3.68 -14.47
N PRO A 264 -7.41 4.70 -15.25
CA PRO A 264 -7.40 4.61 -16.71
C PRO A 264 -5.99 4.43 -17.29
N ALA A 265 -4.96 5.11 -16.71
CA ALA A 265 -3.59 4.97 -17.18
C ALA A 265 -3.08 3.53 -16.99
N ASN A 266 -3.32 2.91 -15.84
CA ASN A 266 -2.94 1.52 -15.56
C ASN A 266 -3.68 0.53 -16.48
N ARG A 267 -4.95 0.76 -16.80
CA ARG A 267 -5.71 -0.06 -17.76
C ARG A 267 -5.11 0.02 -19.17
N VAL A 268 -4.75 1.21 -19.63
CA VAL A 268 -4.10 1.40 -20.95
C VAL A 268 -2.74 0.71 -20.98
N VAL A 269 -1.94 0.80 -19.92
CA VAL A 269 -0.66 0.07 -19.80
C VAL A 269 -0.85 -1.44 -19.86
N ALA A 270 -1.95 -1.94 -19.29
CA ALA A 270 -2.35 -3.35 -19.37
C ALA A 270 -2.91 -3.77 -20.75
N GLY A 271 -2.97 -2.86 -21.74
CA GLY A 271 -3.46 -3.11 -23.08
C GLY A 271 -4.99 -3.02 -23.24
N GLU A 272 -5.69 -2.46 -22.25
CA GLU A 272 -7.13 -2.30 -22.30
C GLU A 272 -7.51 -0.97 -23.00
N PRO A 273 -8.50 -0.97 -23.88
CA PRO A 273 -9.01 0.28 -24.47
C PRO A 273 -9.76 1.08 -23.39
N VAL A 274 -9.41 2.35 -23.24
CA VAL A 274 -10.09 3.29 -22.33
C VAL A 274 -10.56 4.49 -23.11
N GLU A 275 -11.86 4.71 -23.10
CA GLU A 275 -12.46 5.91 -23.69
C GLU A 275 -12.21 7.13 -22.79
N ASN A 276 -11.93 8.30 -23.40
CA ASN A 276 -11.75 9.57 -22.68
C ASN A 276 -10.67 9.57 -21.60
N GLN A 277 -9.57 8.82 -21.80
CA GLN A 277 -8.44 8.83 -20.86
C GLN A 277 -7.91 10.24 -20.66
N ILE A 278 -7.74 10.65 -19.41
CA ILE A 278 -7.03 11.88 -19.05
C ILE A 278 -5.56 11.69 -19.44
N HIS A 279 -5.02 12.58 -20.26
CA HIS A 279 -3.66 12.48 -20.76
C HIS A 279 -2.89 13.79 -20.51
N ALA A 280 -1.69 13.68 -19.94
CA ALA A 280 -0.87 14.82 -19.54
C ALA A 280 0.08 15.36 -20.63
N LYS A 281 0.08 14.78 -21.85
CA LYS A 281 1.01 15.16 -22.92
C LYS A 281 0.92 16.66 -23.24
N GLY A 282 2.07 17.35 -23.11
CA GLY A 282 2.19 18.78 -23.41
C GLY A 282 1.48 19.71 -22.45
N LYS A 283 0.94 19.20 -21.32
CA LYS A 283 0.17 19.98 -20.34
C LYS A 283 1.00 20.37 -19.13
N HIS A 284 0.63 21.47 -18.49
CA HIS A 284 1.11 21.88 -17.19
C HIS A 284 0.26 21.19 -16.09
N VAL A 285 0.88 20.33 -15.31
CA VAL A 285 0.18 19.49 -14.32
C VAL A 285 0.53 19.97 -12.92
N ILE A 286 -0.50 20.15 -12.09
CA ILE A 286 -0.35 20.40 -10.66
C ILE A 286 -0.91 19.19 -9.89
N ILE A 287 -0.15 18.72 -8.90
CA ILE A 287 -0.55 17.62 -8.01
C ILE A 287 -0.68 18.18 -6.60
N LEU A 288 -1.87 18.06 -6.02
CA LEU A 288 -2.10 18.46 -4.63
C LEU A 288 -1.94 17.27 -3.71
N GLY A 289 -0.85 17.28 -2.91
CA GLY A 289 -0.49 16.22 -1.97
C GLY A 289 0.86 15.59 -2.27
N GLY A 290 1.71 15.48 -1.24
CA GLY A 290 3.10 15.02 -1.35
C GLY A 290 3.33 13.55 -0.97
N GLY A 291 2.29 12.72 -0.87
CA GLY A 291 2.38 11.30 -0.53
C GLY A 291 2.63 10.40 -1.77
N ASP A 292 2.57 9.07 -1.55
CA ASP A 292 2.83 8.06 -2.59
C ASP A 292 1.90 8.20 -3.81
N THR A 293 0.60 8.46 -3.59
CA THR A 293 -0.35 8.69 -4.69
C THR A 293 0.05 9.92 -5.54
N GLY A 294 0.57 10.97 -4.89
CA GLY A 294 1.08 12.14 -5.60
C GLY A 294 2.32 11.79 -6.44
N ALA A 295 3.25 10.98 -5.90
CA ALA A 295 4.41 10.48 -6.62
C ALA A 295 4.03 9.57 -7.80
N ASP A 296 2.95 8.80 -7.67
CA ASP A 296 2.41 7.97 -8.76
C ASP A 296 1.84 8.83 -9.90
N CYS A 297 1.09 9.88 -9.56
CA CYS A 297 0.61 10.85 -10.56
C CYS A 297 1.78 11.57 -11.26
N LEU A 298 2.82 11.96 -10.51
CA LEU A 298 4.02 12.61 -11.05
C LEU A 298 4.74 11.72 -12.07
N GLY A 299 5.08 10.48 -11.69
CA GLY A 299 5.77 9.54 -12.58
C GLY A 299 4.93 9.17 -13.81
N THR A 300 3.60 9.06 -13.65
CA THR A 300 2.66 8.85 -14.76
C THR A 300 2.62 10.06 -15.70
N ALA A 301 2.61 11.29 -15.17
CA ALA A 301 2.60 12.50 -15.97
C ALA A 301 3.90 12.68 -16.78
N HIS A 302 5.06 12.32 -16.22
CA HIS A 302 6.32 12.30 -16.95
C HIS A 302 6.29 11.32 -18.13
N ARG A 303 5.80 10.10 -17.92
CA ARG A 303 5.67 9.09 -18.99
C ARG A 303 4.64 9.47 -20.05
N HIS A 304 3.65 10.26 -19.68
CA HIS A 304 2.73 10.87 -20.64
C HIS A 304 3.34 12.06 -21.42
N GLY A 305 4.51 12.56 -21.03
CA GLY A 305 5.16 13.70 -21.69
C GLY A 305 4.54 15.06 -21.31
N ALA A 306 4.25 15.26 -20.02
CA ALA A 306 3.79 16.55 -19.50
C ALA A 306 4.84 17.66 -19.78
N ALA A 307 4.39 18.87 -20.05
CA ALA A 307 5.26 20.03 -20.25
C ALA A 307 5.94 20.46 -18.93
N SER A 308 5.20 20.39 -17.83
CA SER A 308 5.73 20.56 -16.47
C SER A 308 4.86 19.81 -15.46
N VAL A 309 5.46 19.42 -14.34
CA VAL A 309 4.73 18.82 -13.20
C VAL A 309 5.18 19.52 -11.92
N THR A 310 4.23 20.04 -11.15
CA THR A 310 4.49 20.67 -9.85
C THR A 310 3.64 20.01 -8.77
N THR A 311 4.29 19.54 -7.71
CA THR A 311 3.59 19.00 -6.52
C THR A 311 3.49 20.10 -5.46
N LEU A 312 2.29 20.34 -4.98
CA LEU A 312 2.01 21.31 -3.91
C LEU A 312 1.67 20.60 -2.60
N ALA A 313 2.40 20.91 -1.54
CA ALA A 313 2.17 20.43 -0.20
C ALA A 313 1.85 21.59 0.75
N ILE A 314 0.73 21.48 1.47
CA ILE A 314 0.31 22.50 2.45
C ILE A 314 1.21 22.52 3.69
N GLY A 315 1.92 21.44 3.99
CA GLY A 315 2.82 21.32 5.14
C GLY A 315 4.23 21.86 4.86
N LYS A 316 5.01 21.95 5.93
CA LYS A 316 6.46 22.21 5.83
C LYS A 316 7.16 21.02 5.16
N GLN A 317 8.28 21.29 4.50
CA GLN A 317 9.17 20.22 4.04
C GLN A 317 9.59 19.36 5.25
N PRO A 318 9.46 18.03 5.17
CA PRO A 318 9.97 17.16 6.21
C PRO A 318 11.49 17.35 6.42
N PRO A 319 12.00 17.13 7.64
CA PRO A 319 13.43 17.23 7.90
C PRO A 319 14.22 16.11 7.21
N ALA A 320 15.48 16.34 6.92
CA ALA A 320 16.39 15.34 6.36
C ALA A 320 16.78 14.27 7.41
N GLU A 321 16.75 14.64 8.69
CA GLU A 321 17.12 13.78 9.82
C GLU A 321 15.96 13.62 10.78
N ARG A 322 16.01 12.55 11.58
CA ARG A 322 15.00 12.23 12.60
C ARG A 322 14.86 13.37 13.61
N ALA A 323 13.64 13.87 13.74
CA ALA A 323 13.35 14.95 14.70
C ALA A 323 13.29 14.40 16.13
N GLY A 324 13.63 15.26 17.12
CA GLY A 324 13.66 14.87 18.53
C GLY A 324 12.32 14.40 19.10
N HIS A 325 11.20 14.85 18.54
CA HIS A 325 9.85 14.39 18.93
C HIS A 325 9.44 13.05 18.29
N GLN A 326 10.26 12.50 17.40
CA GLN A 326 10.08 11.17 16.79
C GLN A 326 11.35 10.32 17.03
N PRO A 327 11.72 10.03 18.28
CA PRO A 327 12.93 9.31 18.60
C PRO A 327 12.89 7.87 18.06
N TRP A 328 14.06 7.26 17.85
CA TRP A 328 14.13 5.82 17.62
C TRP A 328 13.44 5.08 18.79
N PRO A 329 12.68 4.00 18.56
CA PRO A 329 12.50 3.25 17.33
C PRO A 329 11.26 3.65 16.51
N THR A 330 10.65 4.81 16.72
CA THR A 330 9.43 5.23 16.03
C THR A 330 9.66 5.39 14.52
N PHE A 331 8.60 5.30 13.71
CA PHE A 331 8.68 5.58 12.28
C PHE A 331 8.72 7.10 12.06
N PRO A 332 9.84 7.67 11.57
CA PRO A 332 10.00 9.11 11.46
C PRO A 332 9.36 9.64 10.19
N THR A 333 8.93 10.90 10.22
CA THR A 333 8.59 11.65 9.02
C THR A 333 9.84 12.32 8.49
N LEU A 334 10.40 11.80 7.39
CA LEU A 334 11.63 12.30 6.77
C LEU A 334 11.36 12.84 5.36
N PHE A 335 12.25 13.70 4.90
CA PHE A 335 12.27 14.12 3.51
C PHE A 335 12.79 12.98 2.65
N GLU A 336 11.89 12.41 1.86
CA GLU A 336 12.21 11.30 0.96
C GLU A 336 12.11 11.74 -0.52
N VAL A 337 13.01 11.19 -1.33
CA VAL A 337 12.99 11.34 -2.78
C VAL A 337 12.58 9.99 -3.38
N ALA A 338 11.30 9.85 -3.71
CA ALA A 338 10.81 8.68 -4.44
C ALA A 338 11.41 8.66 -5.86
N SER A 339 11.46 7.48 -6.49
CA SER A 339 11.98 7.32 -7.85
C SER A 339 11.33 8.27 -8.87
N ALA A 340 10.02 8.52 -8.74
CA ALA A 340 9.32 9.47 -9.59
C ALA A 340 9.81 10.92 -9.43
N HIS A 341 10.23 11.33 -8.23
CA HIS A 341 10.78 12.66 -7.99
C HIS A 341 12.19 12.85 -8.57
N GLU A 342 12.95 11.77 -8.78
CA GLU A 342 14.23 11.83 -9.50
C GLU A 342 14.02 12.04 -11.01
N GLU A 343 12.86 11.65 -11.51
CA GLU A 343 12.49 11.79 -12.93
C GLU A 343 12.20 13.24 -13.32
N GLY A 344 12.00 14.13 -12.34
CA GLY A 344 11.77 15.56 -12.54
C GLY A 344 10.62 16.10 -11.72
N GLY A 345 10.15 17.28 -12.10
CA GLY A 345 9.08 18.00 -11.43
C GLY A 345 9.55 18.85 -10.25
N GLU A 346 8.75 19.82 -9.90
CA GLU A 346 8.98 20.71 -8.76
C GLU A 346 8.17 20.30 -7.56
N ARG A 347 8.71 20.50 -6.34
CA ARG A 347 7.98 20.32 -5.08
C ARG A 347 7.95 21.64 -4.32
N THR A 348 6.75 22.17 -4.11
CA THR A 348 6.52 23.39 -3.34
C THR A 348 5.84 23.04 -2.04
N TYR A 349 6.44 23.45 -0.93
CA TYR A 349 5.93 23.28 0.41
C TYR A 349 5.31 24.60 0.92
N LEU A 350 4.49 24.51 1.99
CA LEU A 350 3.78 25.65 2.55
C LEU A 350 2.90 26.36 1.50
N ALA A 351 2.31 25.60 0.60
CA ALA A 351 1.45 26.10 -0.46
C ALA A 351 -0.02 25.72 -0.19
N SER A 352 -0.80 26.68 0.26
CA SER A 352 -2.26 26.57 0.42
C SER A 352 -2.94 26.84 -0.90
N THR A 353 -3.71 25.89 -1.42
CA THR A 353 -4.54 26.08 -2.61
C THR A 353 -5.80 26.83 -2.22
N VAL A 354 -6.07 27.98 -2.86
CA VAL A 354 -7.15 28.91 -2.52
C VAL A 354 -8.30 28.83 -3.52
N GLU A 355 -7.97 28.67 -4.81
CA GLU A 355 -8.95 28.70 -5.91
C GLU A 355 -8.38 27.98 -7.13
N PHE A 356 -9.23 27.29 -7.88
CA PHE A 356 -8.94 26.85 -9.24
C PHE A 356 -9.42 27.90 -10.20
N VAL A 357 -8.53 28.50 -10.96
CA VAL A 357 -8.82 29.59 -11.90
C VAL A 357 -9.10 29.01 -13.27
N GLY A 358 -10.13 29.51 -13.93
CA GLY A 358 -10.51 28.99 -15.25
C GLY A 358 -11.26 29.99 -16.11
N GLU A 359 -11.32 29.67 -17.40
CA GLU A 359 -12.07 30.44 -18.41
C GLU A 359 -12.93 29.47 -19.24
N ASN A 360 -14.15 29.88 -19.53
CA ASN A 360 -15.09 29.06 -20.32
C ASN A 360 -15.30 27.64 -19.80
N GLY A 361 -15.27 27.45 -18.45
CA GLY A 361 -15.44 26.17 -17.80
C GLY A 361 -14.18 25.28 -17.78
N LYS A 362 -13.03 25.73 -18.29
CA LYS A 362 -11.78 25.01 -18.32
C LYS A 362 -10.74 25.59 -17.37
N LEU A 363 -9.95 24.75 -16.73
CA LEU A 363 -8.85 25.15 -15.87
C LEU A 363 -7.77 25.88 -16.67
N THR A 364 -7.26 26.98 -16.12
CA THR A 364 -6.12 27.74 -16.67
C THR A 364 -5.02 27.97 -15.65
N GLY A 365 -5.31 27.74 -14.36
CA GLY A 365 -4.32 27.89 -13.30
C GLY A 365 -4.86 27.57 -11.91
N VAL A 366 -3.96 27.59 -10.96
CA VAL A 366 -4.25 27.39 -9.53
C VAL A 366 -3.75 28.60 -8.75
N LYS A 367 -4.67 29.25 -8.02
CA LYS A 367 -4.31 30.30 -7.07
C LYS A 367 -3.82 29.66 -5.77
N VAL A 368 -2.61 29.97 -5.37
CA VAL A 368 -2.00 29.50 -4.14
C VAL A 368 -1.57 30.68 -3.27
N ALA A 369 -1.57 30.49 -1.95
CA ALA A 369 -0.99 31.42 -0.98
C ALA A 369 0.02 30.68 -0.13
N GLU A 370 0.93 31.40 0.53
CA GLU A 370 1.78 30.81 1.55
C GLU A 370 0.91 30.26 2.70
N THR A 371 1.37 29.17 3.34
CA THR A 371 0.65 28.57 4.47
C THR A 371 1.19 29.13 5.78
N GLU A 372 0.34 29.72 6.57
CA GLU A 372 0.62 30.08 7.96
C GLU A 372 -0.04 29.10 8.95
N PHE A 373 0.49 29.05 10.16
CA PHE A 373 -0.02 28.19 11.24
C PHE A 373 -0.63 29.06 12.32
N VAL A 374 -1.96 29.05 12.41
CA VAL A 374 -2.73 29.81 13.41
C VAL A 374 -3.54 28.82 14.25
N ASP A 375 -3.36 28.81 15.55
CA ASP A 375 -4.05 27.93 16.50
C ASP A 375 -4.05 26.44 16.09
N GLY A 376 -2.91 25.97 15.59
CA GLY A 376 -2.72 24.57 15.13
C GLY A 376 -3.36 24.26 13.78
N LYS A 377 -4.02 25.22 13.14
CA LYS A 377 -4.60 25.09 11.80
C LYS A 377 -3.66 25.65 10.73
N ARG A 378 -3.73 25.06 9.55
CA ARG A 378 -3.02 25.52 8.36
C ARG A 378 -3.97 26.40 7.56
N LEU A 379 -3.64 27.68 7.45
CA LEU A 379 -4.44 28.68 6.76
C LEU A 379 -3.63 29.38 5.65
N PRO A 380 -4.29 29.85 4.56
CA PRO A 380 -3.62 30.68 3.57
C PRO A 380 -3.30 32.05 4.15
N GLN A 381 -2.06 32.51 3.99
CA GLN A 381 -1.61 33.84 4.40
C GLN A 381 -2.07 34.87 3.39
N ALA A 382 -2.89 35.83 3.83
CA ALA A 382 -3.42 36.87 2.98
C ALA A 382 -2.30 37.79 2.42
N GLY A 383 -2.40 38.18 1.15
CA GLY A 383 -1.44 39.07 0.47
C GLY A 383 -0.23 38.32 -0.12
N THR A 384 -0.21 36.99 -0.05
CA THR A 384 0.85 36.16 -0.66
C THR A 384 0.36 35.38 -1.86
N GLU A 385 -0.87 35.68 -2.33
CA GLU A 385 -1.52 34.93 -3.40
C GLU A 385 -0.78 35.09 -4.73
N ARG A 386 -0.59 33.97 -5.42
CA ARG A 386 -0.09 33.93 -6.79
C ARG A 386 -0.81 32.86 -7.60
N ILE A 387 -0.86 33.02 -8.91
CA ILE A 387 -1.44 32.03 -9.81
C ILE A 387 -0.28 31.23 -10.45
N ILE A 388 -0.41 29.90 -10.40
CA ILE A 388 0.45 28.96 -11.10
C ILE A 388 -0.34 28.45 -12.31
N PRO A 389 0.14 28.64 -13.56
CA PRO A 389 -0.54 28.11 -14.74
C PRO A 389 -0.70 26.59 -14.67
N ALA A 390 -1.86 26.08 -15.03
CA ALA A 390 -2.15 24.65 -15.03
C ALA A 390 -3.27 24.31 -16.02
N ASP A 391 -3.06 23.19 -16.73
CA ASP A 391 -4.08 22.57 -17.58
C ASP A 391 -4.77 21.38 -16.89
N LEU A 392 -4.07 20.76 -15.91
CA LEU A 392 -4.56 19.65 -15.12
C LEU A 392 -4.20 19.82 -13.65
N VAL A 393 -5.12 19.45 -12.78
CA VAL A 393 -4.91 19.31 -11.34
C VAL A 393 -5.33 17.90 -10.89
N PHE A 394 -4.46 17.22 -10.14
CA PHE A 394 -4.79 15.94 -9.53
C PHE A 394 -4.83 16.08 -8.00
N LEU A 395 -6.01 15.77 -7.42
CA LEU A 395 -6.22 15.77 -5.98
C LEU A 395 -5.72 14.44 -5.40
N ALA A 396 -4.49 14.42 -4.88
CA ALA A 396 -3.86 13.27 -4.22
C ALA A 396 -3.88 13.45 -2.69
N LEU A 397 -5.04 13.78 -2.13
CA LEU A 397 -5.23 14.19 -0.73
C LEU A 397 -5.55 13.02 0.21
N GLY A 398 -5.52 11.78 -0.29
CA GLY A 398 -5.90 10.57 0.45
C GLY A 398 -7.41 10.36 0.48
N PHE A 399 -7.84 9.47 1.39
CA PHE A 399 -9.22 9.00 1.47
C PHE A 399 -9.82 9.29 2.84
N THR A 400 -11.14 9.36 2.91
CA THR A 400 -11.87 9.66 4.15
C THR A 400 -12.43 8.39 4.81
N GLY A 401 -12.59 7.29 4.09
CA GLY A 401 -13.13 6.03 4.62
C GLY A 401 -13.60 5.07 3.53
N ALA A 402 -14.31 4.05 3.95
CA ALA A 402 -14.89 3.05 3.08
C ALA A 402 -16.19 3.56 2.43
N GLU A 403 -16.47 3.09 1.21
CA GLU A 403 -17.79 3.29 0.60
C GLU A 403 -18.84 2.47 1.34
N PRO A 404 -20.00 3.04 1.67
CA PRO A 404 -21.08 2.31 2.36
C PRO A 404 -21.60 1.11 1.57
N ALA A 405 -21.72 1.22 0.25
CA ALA A 405 -22.14 0.14 -0.67
C ALA A 405 -23.36 -0.66 -0.16
N GLY A 406 -24.30 0.00 0.53
CA GLY A 406 -25.51 -0.61 1.07
C GLY A 406 -25.32 -1.51 2.28
N ILE A 407 -24.13 -1.57 2.90
CA ILE A 407 -23.87 -2.50 4.02
C ILE A 407 -24.69 -2.13 5.26
N THR A 408 -24.88 -0.84 5.53
CA THR A 408 -25.70 -0.38 6.65
C THR A 408 -27.18 -0.74 6.44
N GLU A 409 -27.72 -0.46 5.26
CA GLU A 409 -29.13 -0.66 4.92
C GLU A 409 -29.49 -2.15 4.84
N GLN A 410 -28.58 -2.98 4.36
CA GLN A 410 -28.85 -4.40 4.08
C GLN A 410 -28.54 -5.32 5.28
N VAL A 411 -27.55 -4.98 6.11
CA VAL A 411 -27.12 -5.85 7.23
C VAL A 411 -26.84 -5.07 8.52
N SER A 412 -27.22 -3.80 8.59
CA SER A 412 -27.10 -2.93 9.78
C SER A 412 -25.69 -2.75 10.31
N ALA A 413 -24.65 -2.94 9.50
CA ALA A 413 -23.28 -2.65 9.91
C ALA A 413 -23.10 -1.13 10.08
N GLU A 414 -22.41 -0.74 11.14
CA GLU A 414 -22.22 0.65 11.51
C GLU A 414 -20.87 1.20 11.03
N PHE A 415 -20.81 2.52 10.88
CA PHE A 415 -19.58 3.26 10.60
C PHE A 415 -19.15 4.06 11.83
N ASP A 416 -17.85 4.18 12.03
CA ASP A 416 -17.28 5.07 13.05
C ASP A 416 -17.31 6.55 12.61
N GLY A 417 -17.01 7.48 13.51
CA GLY A 417 -16.98 8.90 13.23
C GLY A 417 -15.90 9.34 12.21
N ARG A 418 -15.09 8.42 11.70
CA ARG A 418 -14.06 8.64 10.67
C ARG A 418 -14.46 8.06 9.32
N GLY A 419 -15.64 7.44 9.21
CA GLY A 419 -16.11 6.82 7.97
C GLY A 419 -15.55 5.40 7.72
N ASN A 420 -15.05 4.72 8.75
CA ASN A 420 -14.62 3.33 8.66
C ASN A 420 -15.72 2.41 9.18
N VAL A 421 -15.80 1.18 8.67
CA VAL A 421 -16.74 0.18 9.18
C VAL A 421 -16.33 -0.19 10.61
N SER A 422 -17.26 0.01 11.57
CA SER A 422 -17.04 -0.26 12.99
C SER A 422 -16.84 -1.75 13.26
N ARG A 423 -15.92 -2.06 14.19
CA ARG A 423 -15.57 -3.43 14.56
C ARG A 423 -15.11 -3.54 16.01
N ASP A 424 -15.25 -4.70 16.58
CA ASP A 424 -14.76 -5.04 17.91
C ASP A 424 -13.27 -5.44 17.92
N GLY A 425 -12.75 -5.88 19.06
CA GLY A 425 -11.38 -6.38 19.23
C GLY A 425 -11.08 -7.68 18.48
N TYR A 426 -12.09 -8.32 17.89
CA TYR A 426 -11.98 -9.55 17.11
C TYR A 426 -12.34 -9.35 15.63
N TYR A 427 -12.25 -8.12 15.13
CA TYR A 427 -12.58 -7.76 13.75
C TYR A 427 -14.07 -7.92 13.37
N MET A 428 -14.96 -8.34 14.28
CA MET A 428 -16.37 -8.52 13.98
C MET A 428 -17.10 -7.17 14.11
N THR A 429 -18.02 -6.91 13.18
CA THR A 429 -18.92 -5.75 13.21
C THR A 429 -19.98 -5.96 14.30
N ASN A 430 -20.86 -4.97 14.50
CA ASN A 430 -22.06 -5.13 15.32
C ASN A 430 -23.04 -6.20 14.77
N THR A 431 -22.81 -6.70 13.55
CA THR A 431 -23.60 -7.77 12.93
C THR A 431 -22.83 -9.08 12.96
N GLU A 432 -23.34 -10.07 13.68
CA GLU A 432 -22.71 -11.37 13.86
C GLU A 432 -22.39 -12.06 12.52
N GLY A 433 -21.18 -12.60 12.42
CA GLY A 433 -20.67 -13.28 11.22
C GLY A 433 -20.16 -12.35 10.12
N ILE A 434 -20.19 -11.02 10.32
CA ILE A 434 -19.59 -10.04 9.41
C ILE A 434 -18.37 -9.42 10.07
N PHE A 435 -17.22 -9.60 9.42
CA PHE A 435 -15.91 -9.13 9.88
C PHE A 435 -15.37 -8.06 8.93
N VAL A 436 -14.46 -7.20 9.42
CA VAL A 436 -13.85 -6.17 8.57
C VAL A 436 -12.36 -6.05 8.85
N ALA A 437 -11.54 -5.99 7.78
CA ALA A 437 -10.09 -5.87 7.86
C ALA A 437 -9.54 -4.87 6.84
N GLY A 438 -8.31 -4.42 7.09
CA GLY A 438 -7.63 -3.44 6.28
C GLY A 438 -8.25 -2.05 6.36
N ASP A 439 -8.04 -1.25 5.33
CA ASP A 439 -8.41 0.16 5.34
C ASP A 439 -9.93 0.38 5.48
N ALA A 440 -10.77 -0.59 5.15
CA ALA A 440 -12.22 -0.51 5.37
C ALA A 440 -12.59 -0.32 6.86
N GLY A 441 -11.82 -0.91 7.79
CA GLY A 441 -12.06 -0.80 9.22
C GLY A 441 -11.02 0.02 9.98
N ARG A 442 -9.80 0.18 9.43
CA ARG A 442 -8.71 0.94 10.04
C ARG A 442 -8.66 2.40 9.54
N GLY A 443 -9.16 2.66 8.34
CA GLY A 443 -8.84 3.84 7.55
C GLY A 443 -7.55 3.64 6.75
N GLN A 444 -7.25 4.58 5.88
CA GLN A 444 -6.07 4.54 5.01
C GLN A 444 -4.78 4.25 5.79
N SER A 445 -4.05 3.21 5.39
CA SER A 445 -2.86 2.72 6.10
C SER A 445 -1.82 2.14 5.14
N LEU A 446 -0.71 1.61 5.69
CA LEU A 446 0.33 0.98 4.91
C LEU A 446 -0.12 -0.43 4.45
N ILE A 447 0.38 -0.86 3.29
CA ILE A 447 0.13 -2.21 2.75
C ILE A 447 0.44 -3.33 3.76
N VAL A 448 1.51 -3.18 4.53
CA VAL A 448 1.90 -4.15 5.56
C VAL A 448 0.87 -4.26 6.69
N TRP A 449 0.17 -3.18 7.04
CA TRP A 449 -0.97 -3.20 7.97
C TRP A 449 -2.17 -3.91 7.37
N ALA A 450 -2.47 -3.66 6.09
CA ALA A 450 -3.58 -4.33 5.41
C ALA A 450 -3.39 -5.85 5.38
N ILE A 451 -2.19 -6.34 5.05
CA ILE A 451 -1.86 -7.78 5.07
C ILE A 451 -1.92 -8.33 6.50
N ALA A 452 -1.35 -7.64 7.48
CA ALA A 452 -1.36 -8.07 8.88
C ALA A 452 -2.79 -8.19 9.44
N GLU A 453 -3.66 -7.22 9.15
CA GLU A 453 -5.06 -7.29 9.54
C GLU A 453 -5.85 -8.37 8.80
N GLY A 454 -5.56 -8.60 7.52
CA GLY A 454 -6.15 -9.72 6.77
C GLY A 454 -5.84 -11.07 7.42
N ARG A 455 -4.58 -11.27 7.84
CA ARG A 455 -4.15 -12.47 8.58
C ARG A 455 -4.85 -12.59 9.94
N ALA A 456 -4.86 -11.52 10.71
CA ALA A 456 -5.45 -11.52 12.05
C ALA A 456 -6.99 -11.69 12.02
N CYS A 457 -7.66 -11.06 11.05
CA CYS A 457 -9.07 -11.24 10.79
C CYS A 457 -9.40 -12.68 10.38
N ALA A 458 -8.58 -13.32 9.56
CA ALA A 458 -8.72 -14.73 9.21
C ALA A 458 -8.68 -15.63 10.46
N ALA A 459 -7.78 -15.36 11.41
CA ALA A 459 -7.71 -16.07 12.68
C ALA A 459 -8.98 -15.88 13.51
N ALA A 460 -9.54 -14.66 13.53
CA ALA A 460 -10.79 -14.37 14.23
C ALA A 460 -11.98 -15.10 13.58
N VAL A 461 -12.07 -15.12 12.25
CA VAL A 461 -13.09 -15.86 11.49
C VAL A 461 -12.98 -17.36 11.72
N ASP A 462 -11.78 -17.94 11.61
CA ASP A 462 -11.58 -19.38 11.86
C ASP A 462 -11.96 -19.75 13.28
N LYS A 463 -11.57 -18.95 14.29
CA LYS A 463 -11.99 -19.15 15.67
C LYS A 463 -13.51 -19.07 15.85
N PHE A 464 -14.19 -18.14 15.19
CA PHE A 464 -15.65 -18.02 15.21
C PHE A 464 -16.33 -19.26 14.62
N LEU A 465 -15.82 -19.77 13.50
CA LEU A 465 -16.43 -20.91 12.79
C LEU A 465 -16.13 -22.27 13.44
N MET A 466 -14.93 -22.41 14.05
CA MET A 466 -14.41 -23.70 14.53
C MET A 466 -14.30 -23.78 16.06
N GLY A 467 -14.51 -22.67 16.79
CA GLY A 467 -14.33 -22.56 18.24
C GLY A 467 -12.88 -22.36 18.69
N SER A 468 -11.91 -22.74 17.88
CA SER A 468 -10.48 -22.50 18.10
C SER A 468 -9.77 -22.23 16.78
N THR A 469 -8.54 -21.70 16.81
CA THR A 469 -7.74 -21.44 15.61
C THR A 469 -6.27 -21.73 15.86
N ILE A 470 -5.58 -22.14 14.79
CA ILE A 470 -4.12 -22.24 14.74
C ILE A 470 -3.51 -21.11 13.90
N LEU A 471 -4.34 -20.27 13.29
CA LEU A 471 -3.89 -19.17 12.47
C LEU A 471 -3.25 -18.07 13.31
N PRO A 472 -2.18 -17.42 12.83
CA PRO A 472 -1.54 -16.33 13.53
C PRO A 472 -2.41 -15.06 13.49
N ALA A 473 -2.44 -14.32 14.58
CA ALA A 473 -3.06 -13.00 14.69
C ALA A 473 -1.98 -11.96 15.02
N PRO A 474 -1.25 -11.45 14.02
CA PRO A 474 -0.09 -10.59 14.26
C PRO A 474 -0.43 -9.24 14.89
N VAL A 475 -1.65 -8.73 14.67
CA VAL A 475 -2.10 -7.43 15.19
C VAL A 475 -3.55 -7.49 15.66
N ALA A 476 -3.90 -6.64 16.61
CA ALA A 476 -5.27 -6.35 16.99
C ALA A 476 -5.82 -5.11 16.24
N PRO A 477 -7.15 -4.92 16.12
CA PRO A 477 -7.74 -3.73 15.49
C PRO A 477 -7.31 -2.40 16.09
N THR A 478 -6.94 -2.42 17.36
CA THR A 478 -6.51 -1.24 18.14
C THR A 478 -5.02 -0.94 18.03
N ASP A 479 -4.23 -1.87 17.49
CA ASP A 479 -2.78 -1.69 17.41
C ASP A 479 -2.41 -0.51 16.50
N ARG A 480 -1.35 0.17 16.88
CA ARG A 480 -0.78 1.32 16.18
C ARG A 480 0.70 1.07 15.90
N ALA A 481 1.23 1.80 14.92
CA ALA A 481 2.67 1.86 14.72
C ALA A 481 3.36 2.33 16.01
N ILE A 482 4.61 1.92 16.23
CA ILE A 482 5.39 2.38 17.38
C ILE A 482 5.43 3.91 17.36
N ALA A 483 4.89 4.53 18.41
CA ALA A 483 4.84 5.97 18.58
C ALA A 483 5.28 6.36 20.00
N VAL A 484 5.69 7.59 20.17
CA VAL A 484 5.84 8.20 21.51
C VAL A 484 4.42 8.48 22.03
N LEU A 485 4.15 8.04 23.25
CA LEU A 485 2.90 8.32 23.96
C LEU A 485 2.86 9.76 24.43
#